data_12f76b7218fe8038b46bfe4fd0a34a67
#
_entry.id   12f76b7218fe8038b46bfe4fd0a34a67
#
_cell.length_a   1.000
_cell.length_b   1.000
_cell.length_c   1.000
_cell.angle_alpha   90.00
_cell.angle_beta   90.00
_cell.angle_gamma   90.00
#
_symmetry.space_group_name_H-M   'P 1'
#
loop_
_entity.id
_entity.type
_entity.pdbx_description
1 polymer ?
#
loop_
_entity_poly.entity_id
_entity_poly.type
_entity_poly.pdbx_seq_one_letter_code
_entity_poly.pdbx_strand_id
1 'polypeptide(L)'
;MKFLQSVSLGIAGLALAACGPSSSNPSAGGAQAGCMTRAYDTIGGPISLVSHTGERVTEATYKGAPTLIYFGFTYCPDICPGTLVALNRAYEALPEGIEPPQTLLITVDPERDTPEALAQYVSTAAFPDNLVGLTGTEEEIAAAADAFIAQYERIETPDSLAEYTMDHTSLLYLMDENWQLKTFFAEADADPDYVAQCLVQHIG
;
A
#
# COMPACT_ATOMS: atom_id res chain seq x y z
N MET A 1 -13.74 -86.89 34.11
CA MET A 1 -12.38 -87.49 34.10
C MET A 1 -11.39 -86.50 33.53
N LYS A 2 -10.34 -86.16 34.31
CA LYS A 2 -9.04 -85.58 33.97
C LYS A 2 -9.01 -84.08 33.67
N PHE A 3 -8.52 -83.32 34.66
CA PHE A 3 -7.22 -82.76 34.98
C PHE A 3 -6.97 -81.41 34.25
N LEU A 4 -7.10 -80.38 35.00
CA LEU A 4 -6.06 -79.56 35.63
C LEU A 4 -4.81 -79.23 34.77
N GLN A 5 -4.58 -77.93 34.52
CA GLN A 5 -3.39 -77.30 35.03
C GLN A 5 -3.44 -75.77 34.86
N SER A 6 -3.30 -75.09 36.00
CA SER A 6 -3.10 -73.66 36.09
C SER A 6 -1.65 -73.31 35.68
N VAL A 7 -1.49 -72.30 34.85
CA VAL A 7 -0.20 -71.59 34.72
C VAL A 7 -0.44 -70.10 34.91
N SER A 8 -0.07 -69.65 36.08
CA SER A 8 0.06 -68.20 36.36
C SER A 8 1.33 -67.67 35.71
N LEU A 9 1.18 -66.76 34.80
CA LEU A 9 2.33 -65.98 34.29
C LEU A 9 2.12 -64.50 34.65
N GLY A 10 2.92 -64.06 35.62
CA GLY A 10 2.96 -62.67 36.01
C GLY A 10 3.59 -61.81 34.91
N ILE A 11 2.90 -60.82 34.48
CA ILE A 11 3.45 -59.77 33.58
C ILE A 11 3.69 -58.54 34.41
N ALA A 12 4.97 -58.28 34.61
CA ALA A 12 5.49 -57.04 35.21
C ALA A 12 5.10 -55.86 34.32
N GLY A 13 4.36 -54.94 34.89
CA GLY A 13 4.00 -53.68 34.22
C GLY A 13 5.23 -52.77 34.08
N LEU A 14 5.68 -52.56 32.89
CA LEU A 14 6.65 -51.52 32.53
C LEU A 14 5.90 -50.25 32.22
N ALA A 15 5.85 -49.32 33.17
CA ALA A 15 5.33 -47.99 32.95
C ALA A 15 6.36 -47.18 32.12
N LEU A 16 6.11 -47.05 30.82
CA LEU A 16 6.81 -46.07 29.98
C LEU A 16 6.20 -44.69 30.23
N ALA A 17 6.89 -43.89 31.01
CA ALA A 17 6.65 -42.45 31.08
C ALA A 17 7.12 -41.83 29.74
N ALA A 18 6.20 -41.59 28.82
CA ALA A 18 6.47 -40.84 27.66
C ALA A 18 6.47 -39.34 28.00
N CYS A 19 7.63 -38.81 28.36
CA CYS A 19 7.88 -37.37 28.25
C CYS A 19 8.00 -37.00 26.80
N GLY A 20 6.86 -36.68 26.17
CA GLY A 20 6.85 -36.01 24.89
C GLY A 20 7.33 -34.56 25.10
N PRO A 21 8.29 -34.07 24.31
CA PRO A 21 8.54 -32.65 24.29
C PRO A 21 7.27 -31.96 23.79
N SER A 22 6.69 -31.06 24.61
CA SER A 22 5.70 -30.09 24.16
C SER A 22 6.36 -29.26 23.07
N SER A 23 6.11 -29.61 21.82
CA SER A 23 6.31 -28.71 20.70
C SER A 23 5.31 -27.57 20.88
N SER A 24 5.70 -26.57 21.64
CA SER A 24 5.13 -25.25 21.46
C SER A 24 5.50 -24.85 20.04
N ASN A 25 4.60 -25.11 19.10
CA ASN A 25 4.61 -24.45 17.81
C ASN A 25 4.60 -22.95 18.15
N PRO A 26 5.66 -22.19 17.86
CA PRO A 26 5.49 -20.76 17.82
C PRO A 26 4.44 -20.53 16.77
N SER A 27 3.29 -19.97 17.17
CA SER A 27 2.37 -19.34 16.24
C SER A 27 3.25 -18.62 15.25
N ALA A 28 3.08 -18.95 13.97
CA ALA A 28 3.61 -18.15 12.90
C ALA A 28 2.89 -16.79 12.96
N GLY A 29 3.29 -15.97 13.93
CA GLY A 29 3.30 -14.54 13.78
C GLY A 29 4.21 -14.34 12.57
N GLY A 30 3.63 -14.02 11.42
CA GLY A 30 4.38 -13.68 10.24
C GLY A 30 5.44 -12.70 10.69
N ALA A 31 6.70 -13.08 10.55
CA ALA A 31 7.76 -12.12 10.60
C ALA A 31 7.35 -11.10 9.51
N GLN A 32 6.82 -9.96 9.94
CA GLN A 32 6.66 -8.82 9.07
C GLN A 32 8.06 -8.57 8.56
N ALA A 33 8.29 -8.95 7.30
CA ALA A 33 9.55 -8.67 6.65
C ALA A 33 9.76 -7.17 6.86
N GLY A 34 10.84 -6.80 7.54
CA GLY A 34 11.11 -5.39 7.81
C GLY A 34 11.00 -4.61 6.50
N CYS A 35 10.62 -3.36 6.61
CA CYS A 35 10.38 -2.53 5.44
C CYS A 35 11.59 -2.58 4.50
N MET A 36 11.40 -3.12 3.33
CA MET A 36 12.48 -3.29 2.37
C MET A 36 12.75 -1.94 1.67
N THR A 37 13.99 -1.52 1.69
CA THR A 37 14.44 -0.44 0.81
C THR A 37 14.43 -0.96 -0.62
N ARG A 38 13.65 -0.31 -1.48
CA ARG A 38 13.50 -0.62 -2.91
C ARG A 38 13.85 0.60 -3.75
N ALA A 39 15.08 1.09 -3.57
CA ALA A 39 15.59 2.21 -4.31
C ALA A 39 16.03 1.77 -5.71
N TYR A 40 15.28 2.21 -6.73
CA TYR A 40 15.60 2.00 -8.14
C TYR A 40 15.79 3.36 -8.80
N ASP A 41 16.97 3.63 -9.29
CA ASP A 41 17.32 4.89 -9.96
C ASP A 41 16.52 5.11 -11.27
N THR A 42 15.86 4.05 -11.76
CA THR A 42 15.03 4.08 -12.96
C THR A 42 13.56 4.38 -12.69
N ILE A 43 13.16 4.48 -11.43
CA ILE A 43 11.78 4.80 -11.02
C ILE A 43 11.78 6.18 -10.38
N GLY A 44 10.89 7.03 -10.86
CA GLY A 44 10.81 8.43 -10.50
C GLY A 44 11.51 9.30 -11.53
N GLY A 45 10.92 10.45 -11.81
CA GLY A 45 11.40 11.37 -12.83
C GLY A 45 10.64 12.69 -12.73
N PRO A 46 10.87 13.60 -13.68
CA PRO A 46 10.16 14.87 -13.70
C PRO A 46 8.67 14.64 -13.94
N ILE A 47 7.85 15.44 -13.26
CA ILE A 47 6.42 15.57 -13.53
C ILE A 47 6.12 17.01 -13.93
N SER A 48 5.07 17.22 -14.73
CA SER A 48 4.53 18.54 -15.05
C SER A 48 3.03 18.43 -15.16
N LEU A 49 2.34 18.71 -14.06
CA LEU A 49 0.90 18.44 -13.90
C LEU A 49 0.17 19.68 -13.37
N VAL A 50 -1.14 19.60 -13.29
CA VAL A 50 -2.01 20.62 -12.69
C VAL A 50 -2.61 20.06 -11.41
N SER A 51 -2.48 20.80 -10.31
CA SER A 51 -3.08 20.41 -9.02
C SER A 51 -4.60 20.64 -9.03
N HIS A 52 -5.28 20.05 -8.06
CA HIS A 52 -6.71 20.28 -7.83
C HIS A 52 -7.05 21.75 -7.49
N THR A 53 -6.04 22.59 -7.18
CA THR A 53 -6.20 24.04 -7.02
C THR A 53 -6.06 24.82 -8.31
N GLY A 54 -5.75 24.15 -9.43
CA GLY A 54 -5.54 24.75 -10.74
C GLY A 54 -4.10 25.26 -10.96
N GLU A 55 -3.20 25.03 -10.03
CA GLU A 55 -1.80 25.47 -10.15
C GLU A 55 -0.96 24.43 -10.91
N ARG A 56 -0.05 24.92 -11.77
CA ARG A 56 0.95 24.08 -12.43
C ARG A 56 2.03 23.70 -11.44
N VAL A 57 2.28 22.41 -11.29
CA VAL A 57 3.27 21.85 -10.37
C VAL A 57 4.25 20.92 -11.08
N THR A 58 5.44 20.81 -10.52
CA THR A 58 6.49 19.89 -10.98
C THR A 58 7.04 19.13 -9.78
N GLU A 59 7.94 18.18 -10.00
CA GLU A 59 8.67 17.54 -8.91
C GLU A 59 9.42 18.53 -8.02
N ALA A 60 9.84 19.68 -8.57
CA ALA A 60 10.52 20.73 -7.81
C ALA A 60 9.60 21.39 -6.76
N THR A 61 8.28 21.34 -6.95
CA THR A 61 7.28 21.85 -6.00
C THR A 61 7.29 21.02 -4.70
N TYR A 62 7.65 19.74 -4.79
CA TYR A 62 7.58 18.79 -3.68
C TYR A 62 8.96 18.42 -3.11
N LYS A 63 10.06 18.82 -3.72
CA LYS A 63 11.42 18.65 -3.16
C LYS A 63 11.58 19.39 -1.83
N GLY A 64 12.37 18.81 -0.94
CA GLY A 64 12.62 19.34 0.41
C GLY A 64 11.85 18.63 1.51
N ALA A 65 10.91 17.75 1.15
CA ALA A 65 10.20 16.88 2.07
C ALA A 65 9.89 15.52 1.42
N PRO A 66 9.74 14.46 2.22
CA PRO A 66 9.29 13.15 1.69
C PRO A 66 7.90 13.26 1.06
N THR A 67 7.71 12.54 -0.04
CA THR A 67 6.46 12.54 -0.80
C THR A 67 6.01 11.11 -1.09
N LEU A 68 4.73 10.83 -0.89
CA LEU A 68 4.12 9.55 -1.24
C LEU A 68 3.20 9.75 -2.45
N ILE A 69 3.45 8.99 -3.51
CA ILE A 69 2.74 9.11 -4.79
C ILE A 69 1.89 7.87 -5.00
N TYR A 70 0.65 8.08 -5.40
CA TYR A 70 -0.31 7.06 -5.77
C TYR A 70 -0.95 7.41 -7.10
N PHE A 71 -0.93 6.47 -8.06
CA PHE A 71 -1.71 6.58 -9.29
C PHE A 71 -3.08 5.99 -9.06
N GLY A 72 -4.14 6.72 -9.43
CA GLY A 72 -5.51 6.32 -9.20
C GLY A 72 -6.50 7.23 -9.92
N PHE A 73 -7.79 7.14 -9.61
CA PHE A 73 -8.82 7.98 -10.22
C PHE A 73 -10.06 8.09 -9.33
N THR A 74 -10.84 9.17 -9.50
CA THR A 74 -11.96 9.47 -8.59
C THR A 74 -13.15 8.51 -8.74
N TYR A 75 -13.33 7.94 -9.92
CA TYR A 75 -14.40 6.97 -10.23
C TYR A 75 -14.07 5.54 -9.83
N CYS A 76 -12.93 5.30 -9.18
CA CYS A 76 -12.60 4.00 -8.61
C CYS A 76 -13.56 3.68 -7.45
N PRO A 77 -14.34 2.58 -7.53
CA PRO A 77 -15.43 2.37 -6.57
C PRO A 77 -14.99 1.88 -5.19
N ASP A 78 -13.81 1.28 -5.08
CA ASP A 78 -13.41 0.54 -3.87
C ASP A 78 -11.93 0.72 -3.52
N ILE A 79 -11.04 0.38 -4.41
CA ILE A 79 -9.60 0.26 -4.18
C ILE A 79 -8.97 1.61 -3.83
N CYS A 80 -9.12 2.64 -4.67
CA CYS A 80 -8.48 3.94 -4.43
C CYS A 80 -8.95 4.60 -3.13
N PRO A 81 -10.26 4.70 -2.83
CA PRO A 81 -10.66 5.25 -1.54
C PRO A 81 -10.24 4.38 -0.36
N GLY A 82 -10.22 3.05 -0.52
CA GLY A 82 -9.75 2.13 0.52
C GLY A 82 -8.27 2.36 0.86
N THR A 83 -7.42 2.52 -0.15
CA THR A 83 -5.99 2.83 0.00
C THR A 83 -5.77 4.17 0.70
N LEU A 84 -6.49 5.21 0.32
CA LEU A 84 -6.35 6.53 0.96
C LEU A 84 -6.81 6.52 2.42
N VAL A 85 -7.89 5.78 2.76
CA VAL A 85 -8.31 5.59 4.15
C VAL A 85 -7.26 4.80 4.96
N ALA A 86 -6.65 3.77 4.36
CA ALA A 86 -5.59 3.01 5.02
C ALA A 86 -4.34 3.89 5.26
N LEU A 87 -3.97 4.75 4.30
CA LEU A 87 -2.90 5.72 4.46
C LEU A 87 -3.18 6.72 5.58
N ASN A 88 -4.39 7.26 5.67
CA ASN A 88 -4.75 8.17 6.75
C ASN A 88 -4.55 7.52 8.13
N ARG A 89 -4.99 6.26 8.28
CA ARG A 89 -4.77 5.50 9.51
C ARG A 89 -3.29 5.25 9.81
N ALA A 90 -2.48 4.99 8.78
CA ALA A 90 -1.04 4.86 8.94
C ALA A 90 -0.41 6.16 9.43
N TYR A 91 -0.86 7.30 8.94
CA TYR A 91 -0.38 8.63 9.38
C TYR A 91 -0.78 8.94 10.82
N GLU A 92 -2.02 8.60 11.21
CA GLU A 92 -2.48 8.71 12.59
C GLU A 92 -1.70 7.84 13.58
N ALA A 93 -1.09 6.74 13.09
CA ALA A 93 -0.27 5.83 13.88
C ALA A 93 1.22 6.23 13.97
N LEU A 94 1.64 7.30 13.28
CA LEU A 94 3.03 7.77 13.35
C LEU A 94 3.37 8.27 14.76
N PRO A 95 4.58 8.01 15.26
CA PRO A 95 5.06 8.56 16.52
C PRO A 95 5.09 10.09 16.52
N GLU A 96 4.92 10.69 17.70
CA GLU A 96 5.07 12.13 17.86
C GLU A 96 6.42 12.63 17.34
N GLY A 97 6.39 13.69 16.53
CA GLY A 97 7.57 14.30 15.92
C GLY A 97 7.94 13.74 14.53
N ILE A 98 7.21 12.74 14.03
CA ILE A 98 7.33 12.29 12.64
C ILE A 98 6.14 12.83 11.85
N GLU A 99 6.44 13.73 10.92
CA GLU A 99 5.42 14.30 10.04
C GLU A 99 5.12 13.36 8.88
N PRO A 100 3.84 13.16 8.52
CA PRO A 100 3.48 12.34 7.37
C PRO A 100 4.04 12.94 6.06
N PRO A 101 4.47 12.10 5.10
CA PRO A 101 4.91 12.59 3.80
C PRO A 101 3.77 13.31 3.07
N GLN A 102 4.09 14.30 2.23
CA GLN A 102 3.12 14.88 1.31
C GLN A 102 2.51 13.77 0.45
N THR A 103 1.19 13.68 0.37
CA THR A 103 0.52 12.64 -0.44
C THR A 103 0.03 13.23 -1.75
N LEU A 104 0.39 12.59 -2.87
CA LEU A 104 -0.01 12.96 -4.23
C LEU A 104 -0.85 11.83 -4.84
N LEU A 105 -2.08 12.15 -5.24
CA LEU A 105 -2.89 11.31 -6.12
C LEU A 105 -2.74 11.83 -7.55
N ILE A 106 -2.01 11.10 -8.39
CA ILE A 106 -1.91 11.40 -9.83
C ILE A 106 -3.00 10.62 -10.56
N THR A 107 -3.92 11.34 -11.21
CA THR A 107 -4.98 10.66 -11.94
C THR A 107 -4.47 9.88 -13.13
N VAL A 108 -5.10 8.74 -13.40
CA VAL A 108 -4.96 7.97 -14.65
C VAL A 108 -6.18 8.15 -15.58
N ASP A 109 -7.10 9.03 -15.20
CA ASP A 109 -8.35 9.33 -15.92
C ASP A 109 -8.59 10.85 -16.04
N PRO A 110 -7.73 11.56 -16.76
CA PRO A 110 -7.81 13.02 -16.85
C PRO A 110 -9.10 13.51 -17.55
N GLU A 111 -9.81 12.63 -18.28
CA GLU A 111 -11.08 12.97 -18.92
C GLU A 111 -12.17 13.28 -17.87
N ARG A 112 -12.26 12.49 -16.81
CA ARG A 112 -13.24 12.66 -15.71
C ARG A 112 -12.68 13.44 -14.53
N ASP A 113 -11.38 13.34 -14.28
CA ASP A 113 -10.72 13.91 -13.11
C ASP A 113 -10.20 15.32 -13.39
N THR A 114 -11.13 16.27 -13.58
CA THR A 114 -10.80 17.69 -13.67
C THR A 114 -10.28 18.21 -12.31
N PRO A 115 -9.61 19.39 -12.27
CA PRO A 115 -9.21 19.99 -11.01
C PRO A 115 -10.34 20.10 -9.99
N GLU A 116 -11.57 20.44 -10.45
CA GLU A 116 -12.74 20.57 -9.58
C GLU A 116 -13.21 19.21 -9.03
N ALA A 117 -13.20 18.15 -9.85
CA ALA A 117 -13.55 16.79 -9.43
C ALA A 117 -12.53 16.28 -8.39
N LEU A 118 -11.24 16.47 -8.65
CA LEU A 118 -10.18 16.14 -7.70
C LEU A 118 -10.29 16.94 -6.40
N ALA A 119 -10.62 18.26 -6.47
CA ALA A 119 -10.81 19.07 -5.26
C ALA A 119 -11.92 18.53 -4.36
N GLN A 120 -13.01 18.05 -4.94
CA GLN A 120 -14.09 17.41 -4.20
C GLN A 120 -13.63 16.07 -3.59
N TYR A 121 -12.91 15.26 -4.37
CA TYR A 121 -12.45 13.94 -3.94
C TYR A 121 -11.44 14.03 -2.79
N VAL A 122 -10.41 14.87 -2.91
CA VAL A 122 -9.36 15.01 -1.89
C VAL A 122 -9.89 15.64 -0.60
N SER A 123 -11.02 16.35 -0.64
CA SER A 123 -11.67 16.93 0.55
C SER A 123 -12.40 15.91 1.42
N THR A 124 -12.38 14.61 1.08
CA THR A 124 -13.00 13.53 1.85
C THR A 124 -12.34 13.43 3.22
N ALA A 125 -13.11 13.60 4.30
CA ALA A 125 -12.61 13.67 5.67
C ALA A 125 -11.90 12.39 6.19
N ALA A 126 -12.03 11.27 5.48
CA ALA A 126 -11.36 10.02 5.82
C ALA A 126 -9.99 9.86 5.12
N PHE A 127 -9.61 10.77 4.25
CA PHE A 127 -8.35 10.77 3.53
C PHE A 127 -7.28 11.60 4.26
N PRO A 128 -6.00 11.47 3.89
CA PRO A 128 -4.95 12.30 4.48
C PRO A 128 -5.22 13.81 4.27
N ASP A 129 -5.08 14.60 5.33
CA ASP A 129 -5.29 16.05 5.27
C ASP A 129 -4.34 16.77 4.29
N ASN A 130 -3.17 16.15 4.03
CA ASN A 130 -2.16 16.66 3.11
C ASN A 130 -2.25 16.04 1.70
N LEU A 131 -3.41 15.48 1.31
CA LEU A 131 -3.61 14.89 0.00
C LEU A 131 -3.78 15.96 -1.08
N VAL A 132 -2.96 15.88 -2.13
CA VAL A 132 -3.05 16.72 -3.33
C VAL A 132 -3.42 15.86 -4.52
N GLY A 133 -4.51 16.18 -5.20
CA GLY A 133 -4.89 15.59 -6.47
C GLY A 133 -4.19 16.30 -7.63
N LEU A 134 -3.64 15.53 -8.56
CA LEU A 134 -2.92 16.02 -9.73
C LEU A 134 -3.56 15.46 -11.01
N THR A 135 -3.77 16.33 -12.00
CA THR A 135 -4.27 16.02 -13.33
C THR A 135 -3.45 16.73 -14.41
N GLY A 136 -3.78 16.55 -15.67
CA GLY A 136 -3.09 17.16 -16.79
C GLY A 136 -3.70 16.72 -18.11
N THR A 137 -2.98 16.92 -19.21
CA THR A 137 -3.36 16.32 -20.50
C THR A 137 -3.04 14.81 -20.47
N GLU A 138 -3.59 14.05 -21.40
CA GLU A 138 -3.27 12.61 -21.53
C GLU A 138 -1.77 12.38 -21.70
N GLU A 139 -1.08 13.26 -22.46
CA GLU A 139 0.36 13.17 -22.67
C GLU A 139 1.16 13.47 -21.39
N GLU A 140 0.70 14.44 -20.59
CA GLU A 140 1.34 14.78 -19.30
C GLU A 140 1.17 13.65 -18.28
N ILE A 141 -0.02 13.01 -18.24
CA ILE A 141 -0.28 11.84 -17.40
C ILE A 141 0.54 10.65 -17.86
N ALA A 142 0.59 10.38 -19.18
CA ALA A 142 1.41 9.30 -19.73
C ALA A 142 2.89 9.49 -19.39
N ALA A 143 3.42 10.71 -19.53
CA ALA A 143 4.81 11.00 -19.18
C ALA A 143 5.09 10.81 -17.68
N ALA A 144 4.17 11.19 -16.79
CA ALA A 144 4.29 10.95 -15.37
C ALA A 144 4.22 9.44 -15.04
N ALA A 145 3.29 8.70 -15.65
CA ALA A 145 3.17 7.26 -15.46
C ALA A 145 4.42 6.51 -15.95
N ASP A 146 4.96 6.86 -17.11
CA ASP A 146 6.20 6.29 -17.65
C ASP A 146 7.39 6.51 -16.70
N ALA A 147 7.51 7.71 -16.10
CA ALA A 147 8.57 8.03 -15.15
C ALA A 147 8.53 7.15 -13.88
N PHE A 148 7.36 6.64 -13.50
CA PHE A 148 7.15 5.75 -12.36
C PHE A 148 6.94 4.29 -12.75
N ILE A 149 7.04 3.95 -14.05
CA ILE A 149 6.75 2.61 -14.59
C ILE A 149 5.33 2.16 -14.18
N ALA A 150 4.43 3.12 -14.01
CA ALA A 150 3.02 2.88 -13.73
C ALA A 150 2.28 2.65 -15.05
N GLN A 151 1.62 1.50 -15.17
CA GLN A 151 0.81 1.17 -16.34
C GLN A 151 -0.66 1.45 -16.04
N TYR A 152 -1.40 1.87 -17.05
CA TYR A 152 -2.85 2.03 -16.94
C TYR A 152 -3.52 1.79 -18.29
N GLU A 153 -4.78 1.34 -18.24
CA GLU A 153 -5.57 1.04 -19.42
C GLU A 153 -7.05 1.35 -19.16
N ARG A 154 -7.72 1.93 -20.14
CA ARG A 154 -9.17 2.13 -20.13
C ARG A 154 -9.88 0.85 -20.52
N ILE A 155 -10.81 0.39 -19.66
CA ILE A 155 -11.63 -0.81 -19.86
C ILE A 155 -13.08 -0.39 -20.03
N GLU A 156 -13.64 -0.62 -21.22
CA GLU A 156 -15.05 -0.32 -21.50
C GLU A 156 -15.98 -1.23 -20.69
N THR A 157 -16.98 -0.62 -20.04
CA THR A 157 -18.00 -1.32 -19.25
C THR A 157 -19.41 -0.90 -19.70
N PRO A 158 -19.83 -1.29 -20.92
CA PRO A 158 -21.05 -0.77 -21.54
C PRO A 158 -22.34 -1.05 -20.77
N ASP A 159 -22.33 -2.04 -19.89
CA ASP A 159 -23.46 -2.39 -19.03
C ASP A 159 -23.44 -1.64 -17.67
N SER A 160 -22.45 -0.78 -17.45
CA SER A 160 -22.31 0.03 -16.24
C SER A 160 -22.69 1.48 -16.51
N LEU A 161 -23.24 2.17 -15.48
CA LEU A 161 -23.47 3.62 -15.54
C LEU A 161 -22.17 4.43 -15.65
N ALA A 162 -21.04 3.82 -15.32
CA ALA A 162 -19.74 4.46 -15.44
C ALA A 162 -19.17 4.43 -16.87
N GLU A 163 -19.81 3.66 -17.78
CA GLU A 163 -19.42 3.45 -19.19
C GLU A 163 -18.03 2.80 -19.33
N TYR A 164 -17.05 3.19 -18.55
CA TYR A 164 -15.72 2.59 -18.49
C TYR A 164 -15.12 2.66 -17.09
N THR A 165 -14.09 1.85 -16.86
CA THR A 165 -13.20 1.92 -15.71
C THR A 165 -11.75 2.01 -16.16
N MET A 166 -10.83 2.24 -15.22
CA MET A 166 -9.38 2.19 -15.47
C MET A 166 -8.79 0.99 -14.74
N ASP A 167 -7.98 0.21 -15.44
CA ASP A 167 -7.03 -0.72 -14.82
C ASP A 167 -5.70 0.01 -14.68
N HIS A 168 -5.01 -0.12 -13.54
CA HIS A 168 -3.77 0.59 -13.31
C HIS A 168 -2.85 -0.13 -12.30
N THR A 169 -1.57 0.21 -12.35
CA THR A 169 -0.60 -0.21 -11.35
C THR A 169 -0.96 0.37 -9.98
N SER A 170 -1.22 -0.50 -9.01
CA SER A 170 -1.62 -0.13 -7.64
C SER A 170 -0.41 -0.16 -6.70
N LEU A 171 0.51 0.78 -6.89
CA LEU A 171 1.69 0.98 -6.05
C LEU A 171 1.69 2.36 -5.41
N LEU A 172 2.17 2.41 -4.17
CA LEU A 172 2.46 3.62 -3.42
C LEU A 172 3.97 3.84 -3.45
N TYR A 173 4.43 4.93 -4.03
CA TYR A 173 5.84 5.24 -4.19
C TYR A 173 6.27 6.26 -3.13
N LEU A 174 7.20 5.90 -2.24
CA LEU A 174 7.78 6.82 -1.27
C LEU A 174 9.06 7.44 -1.83
N MET A 175 9.02 8.74 -2.07
CA MET A 175 10.14 9.55 -2.51
C MET A 175 10.78 10.26 -1.32
N ASP A 176 12.10 10.45 -1.37
CA ASP A 176 12.81 11.29 -0.39
C ASP A 176 12.72 12.79 -0.73
N GLU A 177 13.36 13.60 0.10
CA GLU A 177 13.44 15.07 -0.07
C GLU A 177 14.13 15.52 -1.36
N ASN A 178 14.86 14.63 -2.03
CA ASN A 178 15.52 14.90 -3.32
C ASN A 178 14.73 14.39 -4.52
N TRP A 179 13.52 13.82 -4.27
CA TRP A 179 12.69 13.19 -5.28
C TRP A 179 13.31 11.88 -5.81
N GLN A 180 13.99 11.13 -4.93
CA GLN A 180 14.51 9.79 -5.23
C GLN A 180 13.69 8.73 -4.55
N LEU A 181 13.42 7.63 -5.25
CA LEU A 181 12.64 6.53 -4.69
C LEU A 181 13.36 5.86 -3.52
N LYS A 182 12.71 5.78 -2.39
CA LYS A 182 13.17 5.03 -1.19
C LYS A 182 12.62 3.63 -1.17
N THR A 183 11.34 3.50 -1.41
CA THR A 183 10.63 2.22 -1.45
C THR A 183 9.27 2.40 -2.12
N PHE A 184 8.61 1.29 -2.39
CA PHE A 184 7.21 1.30 -2.78
C PHE A 184 6.46 0.18 -2.06
N PHE A 185 5.16 0.36 -1.89
CA PHE A 185 4.25 -0.61 -1.31
C PHE A 185 3.28 -1.07 -2.37
N ALA A 186 3.00 -2.38 -2.44
CA ALA A 186 1.84 -2.83 -3.16
C ALA A 186 0.59 -2.47 -2.34
N GLU A 187 -0.48 -2.12 -3.01
CA GLU A 187 -1.75 -1.80 -2.37
C GLU A 187 -2.25 -2.94 -1.45
N ALA A 188 -2.08 -4.19 -1.87
CA ALA A 188 -2.40 -5.35 -1.06
C ALA A 188 -1.60 -5.42 0.27
N ASP A 189 -0.47 -4.73 0.34
CA ASP A 189 0.40 -4.62 1.52
C ASP A 189 0.15 -3.32 2.31
N ALA A 190 -0.87 -2.53 1.93
CA ALA A 190 -1.21 -1.27 2.59
C ALA A 190 -1.93 -1.48 3.94
N ASP A 191 -1.44 -2.43 4.74
CA ASP A 191 -1.78 -2.52 6.15
C ASP A 191 -1.27 -1.26 6.86
N PRO A 192 -2.14 -0.51 7.56
CA PRO A 192 -1.75 0.78 8.17
C PRO A 192 -0.55 0.68 9.12
N ASP A 193 -0.48 -0.37 9.93
CA ASP A 193 0.62 -0.56 10.90
C ASP A 193 1.95 -0.84 10.17
N TYR A 194 1.91 -1.63 9.10
CA TYR A 194 3.09 -1.90 8.27
C TYR A 194 3.56 -0.64 7.55
N VAL A 195 2.65 0.12 6.95
CA VAL A 195 2.99 1.39 6.28
C VAL A 195 3.57 2.38 7.28
N ALA A 196 2.95 2.56 8.45
CA ALA A 196 3.47 3.45 9.50
C ALA A 196 4.89 3.05 9.92
N GLN A 197 5.14 1.75 10.16
CA GLN A 197 6.48 1.25 10.51
C GLN A 197 7.50 1.56 9.42
N CYS A 198 7.12 1.40 8.15
CA CYS A 198 7.97 1.70 7.01
C CYS A 198 8.27 3.19 6.89
N LEU A 199 7.27 4.04 7.11
CA LEU A 199 7.47 5.49 7.13
C LEU A 199 8.46 5.89 8.23
N VAL A 200 8.29 5.38 9.46
CA VAL A 200 9.25 5.62 10.56
C VAL A 200 10.67 5.22 10.17
N GLN A 201 10.84 4.09 9.48
CA GLN A 201 12.17 3.62 9.06
C GLN A 201 12.82 4.51 7.99
N HIS A 202 12.03 5.11 7.10
CA HIS A 202 12.56 5.82 5.92
C HIS A 202 12.57 7.34 6.04
N ILE A 203 11.72 7.92 6.88
CA ILE A 203 11.58 9.37 7.03
C ILE A 203 11.69 9.87 8.48
N GLY A 204 11.83 8.92 9.45
CA GLY A 204 12.00 9.22 10.88
C GLY A 204 13.43 9.56 11.28
#